data_c5892cbcd966a640cf80781559eb9b95
#
_entry.id   c5892cbcd966a640cf80781559eb9b95
#
_cell.length_a   1.000
_cell.length_b   1.000
_cell.length_c   1.000
_cell.angle_alpha   90.00
_cell.angle_beta   90.00
_cell.angle_gamma   90.00
#
_symmetry.space_group_name_H-M   'P 1'
#
loop_
_entity.id
_entity.type
_entity.pdbx_description
1 polymer ?
#
loop_
_entity_poly.entity_id
_entity_poly.type
_entity_poly.pdbx_seq_one_letter_code
_entity_poly.pdbx_strand_id
1 'polypeptide(L)'
;MTFSAILFYILAAIVLYGAVRTVTAKNPVHAALHLVLTFCVSAMLWMLMQAEFLGVTLVVVYVGAVMVLFLFVVMMLNIDIEEMRTGFWRHAPVAGVVGTLLAVALILILVNPKTDLDAFGLMKDIPADYNNIRDLGSRIYTDYLLPFELAAVLLLLGMVAAIALVHRKTVNPKRMDPADQVKVRADQGRMRLVKMEAVKPQVESAEESEVSDGLKPEGEGKA
;
A
#
# COMPACT_ATOMS: atom_id res chain seq x y z
N MET A 1 -24.64 28.97 17.33
CA MET A 1 -23.72 27.88 16.96
C MET A 1 -22.32 28.43 16.83
N THR A 2 -21.35 27.87 17.52
CA THR A 2 -19.97 28.25 17.39
C THR A 2 -19.42 27.81 16.02
N PHE A 3 -18.46 28.54 15.46
CA PHE A 3 -17.83 28.23 14.18
C PHE A 3 -17.35 26.76 14.09
N SER A 4 -16.80 26.25 15.20
CA SER A 4 -16.35 24.87 15.34
C SER A 4 -17.51 23.84 15.16
N ALA A 5 -18.69 24.14 15.66
CA ALA A 5 -19.84 23.25 15.50
C ALA A 5 -20.31 23.17 14.04
N ILE A 6 -20.33 24.30 13.32
CA ILE A 6 -20.66 24.31 11.89
C ILE A 6 -19.65 23.49 11.10
N LEU A 7 -18.36 23.69 11.35
CA LEU A 7 -17.28 22.94 10.70
C LEU A 7 -17.40 21.44 10.99
N PHE A 8 -17.70 21.07 12.24
CA PHE A 8 -17.92 19.67 12.62
C PHE A 8 -19.02 19.00 11.80
N TYR A 9 -20.19 19.64 11.67
CA TYR A 9 -21.31 19.06 10.90
C TYR A 9 -20.99 18.95 9.40
N ILE A 10 -20.27 19.91 8.84
CA ILE A 10 -19.83 19.84 7.44
C ILE A 10 -18.87 18.65 7.22
N LEU A 11 -17.86 18.52 8.07
CA LEU A 11 -16.91 17.42 7.99
C LEU A 11 -17.60 16.07 8.23
N ALA A 12 -18.51 15.97 9.20
CA ALA A 12 -19.29 14.77 9.47
C ALA A 12 -20.13 14.34 8.26
N ALA A 13 -20.78 15.30 7.58
CA ALA A 13 -21.53 15.02 6.37
C ALA A 13 -20.65 14.47 5.24
N ILE A 14 -19.43 15.00 5.07
CA ILE A 14 -18.47 14.53 4.08
C ILE A 14 -18.00 13.11 4.41
N VAL A 15 -17.74 12.80 5.70
CA VAL A 15 -17.37 11.45 6.16
C VAL A 15 -18.49 10.46 5.84
N LEU A 16 -19.73 10.79 6.16
CA LEU A 16 -20.89 9.93 5.85
C LEU A 16 -21.04 9.69 4.35
N TYR A 17 -20.92 10.75 3.55
CA TYR A 17 -20.94 10.64 2.09
C TYR A 17 -19.81 9.72 1.59
N GLY A 18 -18.58 9.92 2.05
CA GLY A 18 -17.43 9.12 1.67
C GLY A 18 -17.60 7.65 2.07
N ALA A 19 -18.08 7.38 3.30
CA ALA A 19 -18.34 6.04 3.80
C ALA A 19 -19.39 5.30 2.95
N VAL A 20 -20.52 5.94 2.66
CA VAL A 20 -21.57 5.36 1.79
C VAL A 20 -21.03 5.09 0.39
N ARG A 21 -20.27 6.02 -0.19
CA ARG A 21 -19.66 5.85 -1.50
C ARG A 21 -18.62 4.73 -1.53
N THR A 22 -17.86 4.56 -0.45
CA THR A 22 -16.89 3.45 -0.34
C THR A 22 -17.59 2.09 -0.45
N VAL A 23 -18.70 1.89 0.24
CA VAL A 23 -19.43 0.61 0.25
C VAL A 23 -20.22 0.39 -1.05
N THR A 24 -20.75 1.47 -1.66
CA THR A 24 -21.59 1.37 -2.87
C THR A 24 -20.82 1.44 -4.18
N ALA A 25 -19.54 1.77 -4.16
CA ALA A 25 -18.74 1.87 -5.36
C ALA A 25 -18.60 0.52 -6.07
N LYS A 26 -18.80 0.54 -7.38
CA LYS A 26 -18.69 -0.67 -8.23
C LYS A 26 -17.24 -1.06 -8.51
N ASN A 27 -16.38 -0.07 -8.63
CA ASN A 27 -14.97 -0.26 -8.92
C ASN A 27 -14.17 -0.20 -7.60
N PRO A 28 -13.34 -1.23 -7.30
CA PRO A 28 -12.57 -1.29 -6.05
C PRO A 28 -11.58 -0.13 -5.91
N VAL A 29 -11.04 0.39 -7.01
CA VAL A 29 -10.16 1.57 -6.99
C VAL A 29 -10.93 2.82 -6.55
N HIS A 30 -12.13 3.04 -7.08
CA HIS A 30 -12.98 4.15 -6.65
C HIS A 30 -13.44 3.99 -5.20
N ALA A 31 -13.73 2.75 -4.75
CA ALA A 31 -14.03 2.48 -3.34
C ALA A 31 -12.87 2.89 -2.44
N ALA A 32 -11.66 2.47 -2.79
CA ALA A 32 -10.45 2.80 -2.05
C ALA A 32 -10.17 4.32 -2.01
N LEU A 33 -10.39 5.05 -3.12
CA LEU A 33 -10.24 6.51 -3.14
C LEU A 33 -11.26 7.22 -2.22
N HIS A 34 -12.52 6.75 -2.19
CA HIS A 34 -13.51 7.29 -1.25
C HIS A 34 -13.17 6.96 0.21
N LEU A 35 -12.56 5.79 0.46
CA LEU A 35 -12.08 5.42 1.79
C LEU A 35 -10.92 6.33 2.24
N VAL A 36 -9.99 6.65 1.36
CA VAL A 36 -8.92 7.64 1.63
C VAL A 36 -9.52 8.99 1.99
N LEU A 37 -10.50 9.48 1.21
CA LEU A 37 -11.20 10.71 1.50
C LEU A 37 -11.85 10.67 2.89
N THR A 38 -12.53 9.57 3.20
CA THR A 38 -13.18 9.37 4.51
C THR A 38 -12.17 9.44 5.65
N PHE A 39 -11.02 8.79 5.53
CA PHE A 39 -9.97 8.83 6.55
C PHE A 39 -9.35 10.23 6.70
N CYS A 40 -9.07 10.92 5.61
CA CYS A 40 -8.52 12.29 5.68
C CYS A 40 -9.48 13.24 6.41
N VAL A 41 -10.77 13.18 6.08
CA VAL A 41 -11.78 14.03 6.72
C VAL A 41 -12.03 13.61 8.17
N SER A 42 -11.98 12.31 8.49
CA SER A 42 -12.06 11.82 9.88
C SER A 42 -10.87 12.32 10.71
N ALA A 43 -9.67 12.36 10.13
CA ALA A 43 -8.51 12.94 10.82
C ALA A 43 -8.71 14.42 11.16
N MET A 44 -9.30 15.21 10.23
CA MET A 44 -9.65 16.61 10.50
C MET A 44 -10.71 16.72 11.63
N LEU A 45 -11.69 15.82 11.67
CA LEU A 45 -12.65 15.76 12.77
C LEU A 45 -11.98 15.48 14.11
N TRP A 46 -11.05 14.54 14.16
CA TRP A 46 -10.31 14.24 15.39
C TRP A 46 -9.42 15.39 15.84
N MET A 47 -8.78 16.10 14.90
CA MET A 47 -8.03 17.32 15.23
C MET A 47 -8.95 18.42 15.81
N LEU A 48 -10.16 18.55 15.25
CA LEU A 48 -11.16 19.49 15.78
C LEU A 48 -11.59 19.15 17.20
N MET A 49 -11.57 17.85 17.56
CA MET A 49 -11.85 17.33 18.89
C MET A 49 -10.61 17.30 19.81
N GLN A 50 -9.53 17.94 19.44
CA GLN A 50 -8.26 17.99 20.17
C GLN A 50 -7.57 16.63 20.36
N ALA A 51 -7.93 15.62 19.57
CA ALA A 51 -7.25 14.35 19.50
C ALA A 51 -6.16 14.38 18.41
N GLU A 52 -5.19 15.27 18.56
CA GLU A 52 -4.18 15.60 17.53
C GLU A 52 -3.34 14.39 17.12
N PHE A 53 -2.84 13.64 18.12
CA PHE A 53 -2.02 12.46 17.85
C PHE A 53 -2.77 11.41 17.03
N LEU A 54 -4.04 11.19 17.35
CA LEU A 54 -4.87 10.22 16.65
C LEU A 54 -5.11 10.65 15.19
N GLY A 55 -5.41 11.95 14.97
CA GLY A 55 -5.60 12.50 13.63
C GLY A 55 -4.33 12.38 12.76
N VAL A 56 -3.17 12.75 13.30
CA VAL A 56 -1.89 12.65 12.58
C VAL A 56 -1.55 11.19 12.27
N THR A 57 -1.72 10.28 13.23
CA THR A 57 -1.44 8.86 13.04
C THR A 57 -2.33 8.25 11.97
N LEU A 58 -3.62 8.63 11.92
CA LEU A 58 -4.53 8.17 10.87
C LEU A 58 -4.04 8.57 9.47
N VAL A 59 -3.59 9.82 9.31
CA VAL A 59 -3.09 10.28 8.00
C VAL A 59 -1.77 9.61 7.64
N VAL A 60 -0.81 9.54 8.54
CA VAL A 60 0.53 9.02 8.24
C VAL A 60 0.52 7.52 8.05
N VAL A 61 -0.13 6.77 8.94
CA VAL A 61 -0.09 5.31 8.94
C VAL A 61 -1.19 4.72 8.05
N TYR A 62 -2.45 5.09 8.27
CA TYR A 62 -3.55 4.50 7.52
C TYR A 62 -3.61 5.01 6.08
N VAL A 63 -3.60 6.32 5.90
CA VAL A 63 -3.65 6.90 4.54
C VAL A 63 -2.30 6.75 3.84
N GLY A 64 -1.20 7.16 4.50
CA GLY A 64 0.11 7.21 3.88
C GLY A 64 0.74 5.85 3.63
N ALA A 65 0.68 4.92 4.56
CA ALA A 65 1.31 3.61 4.40
C ALA A 65 0.32 2.54 3.91
N VAL A 66 -0.78 2.31 4.66
CA VAL A 66 -1.67 1.17 4.40
C VAL A 66 -2.49 1.37 3.14
N MET A 67 -3.14 2.53 2.98
CA MET A 67 -4.04 2.77 1.84
C MET A 67 -3.29 2.93 0.53
N VAL A 68 -2.12 3.55 0.53
CA VAL A 68 -1.29 3.66 -0.67
C VAL A 68 -0.86 2.26 -1.14
N LEU A 69 -0.39 1.41 -0.21
CA LEU A 69 -0.05 0.03 -0.53
C LEU A 69 -1.27 -0.75 -1.05
N PHE A 70 -2.42 -0.59 -0.40
CA PHE A 70 -3.67 -1.21 -0.81
C PHE A 70 -4.10 -0.78 -2.22
N LEU A 71 -3.99 0.51 -2.54
CA LEU A 71 -4.26 1.03 -3.89
C LEU A 71 -3.35 0.39 -4.95
N PHE A 72 -2.07 0.23 -4.65
CA PHE A 72 -1.15 -0.48 -5.55
C PHE A 72 -1.59 -1.92 -5.79
N VAL A 73 -1.93 -2.64 -4.74
CA VAL A 73 -2.38 -4.04 -4.84
C VAL A 73 -3.66 -4.15 -5.66
N VAL A 74 -4.66 -3.31 -5.37
CA VAL A 74 -5.95 -3.32 -6.08
C VAL A 74 -5.81 -2.95 -7.56
N MET A 75 -4.89 -2.05 -7.88
CA MET A 75 -4.62 -1.65 -9.25
C MET A 75 -3.87 -2.74 -10.04
N MET A 76 -2.96 -3.47 -9.38
CA MET A 76 -2.19 -4.53 -10.03
C MET A 76 -2.96 -5.86 -10.13
N LEU A 77 -3.93 -6.08 -9.23
CA LEU A 77 -4.75 -7.29 -9.22
C LEU A 77 -5.91 -7.11 -10.21
N ASN A 78 -5.92 -7.92 -11.25
CA ASN A 78 -7.07 -7.98 -12.17
C ASN A 78 -8.21 -8.75 -11.50
N ILE A 79 -9.02 -8.03 -10.70
CA ILE A 79 -10.16 -8.62 -9.97
C ILE A 79 -11.35 -8.68 -10.92
N ASP A 80 -11.92 -9.86 -11.12
CA ASP A 80 -13.16 -10.03 -11.84
C ASP A 80 -14.34 -9.52 -11.01
N ILE A 81 -14.80 -8.32 -11.34
CA ILE A 81 -15.83 -7.60 -10.59
C ILE A 81 -17.22 -8.21 -10.85
N GLU A 82 -17.42 -8.88 -11.97
CA GLU A 82 -18.73 -9.45 -12.34
C GLU A 82 -19.09 -10.65 -11.45
N GLU A 83 -18.14 -11.53 -11.18
CA GLU A 83 -18.35 -12.68 -10.29
C GLU A 83 -18.63 -12.26 -8.84
N MET A 84 -17.99 -11.21 -8.34
CA MET A 84 -18.19 -10.72 -6.97
C MET A 84 -19.58 -10.11 -6.74
N ARG A 85 -20.29 -9.73 -7.79
CA ARG A 85 -21.61 -9.09 -7.68
C ARG A 85 -22.78 -10.06 -7.75
N THR A 86 -22.53 -11.29 -8.21
CA THR A 86 -23.56 -12.32 -8.26
C THR A 86 -23.89 -12.79 -6.85
N GLY A 87 -25.08 -12.44 -6.37
CA GLY A 87 -25.57 -12.84 -5.05
C GLY A 87 -25.67 -11.74 -4.00
N PHE A 88 -25.26 -10.51 -4.27
CA PHE A 88 -25.39 -9.39 -3.33
C PHE A 88 -26.83 -9.22 -2.78
N TRP A 89 -27.82 -9.26 -3.65
CA TRP A 89 -29.24 -9.10 -3.28
C TRP A 89 -29.77 -10.27 -2.43
N ARG A 90 -29.18 -11.44 -2.51
CA ARG A 90 -29.59 -12.60 -1.72
C ARG A 90 -29.27 -12.42 -0.23
N HIS A 91 -28.20 -11.71 0.09
CA HIS A 91 -27.76 -11.47 1.47
C HIS A 91 -28.15 -10.09 2.01
N ALA A 92 -28.65 -9.21 1.14
CA ALA A 92 -29.08 -7.85 1.52
C ALA A 92 -30.12 -7.80 2.66
N PRO A 93 -31.16 -8.66 2.73
CA PRO A 93 -32.13 -8.60 3.82
C PRO A 93 -31.50 -8.96 5.18
N VAL A 94 -30.60 -9.95 5.22
CA VAL A 94 -29.90 -10.34 6.46
C VAL A 94 -28.97 -9.19 6.91
N ALA A 95 -28.21 -8.62 6.00
CA ALA A 95 -27.35 -7.48 6.28
C ALA A 95 -28.15 -6.25 6.76
N GLY A 96 -29.32 -6.02 6.17
CA GLY A 96 -30.24 -4.96 6.57
C GLY A 96 -30.76 -5.12 8.00
N VAL A 97 -31.19 -6.33 8.37
CA VAL A 97 -31.65 -6.64 9.74
C VAL A 97 -30.53 -6.41 10.76
N VAL A 98 -29.32 -6.95 10.50
CA VAL A 98 -28.17 -6.79 11.39
C VAL A 98 -27.76 -5.32 11.49
N GLY A 99 -27.69 -4.60 10.37
CA GLY A 99 -27.36 -3.17 10.36
C GLY A 99 -28.38 -2.31 11.12
N THR A 100 -29.67 -2.59 10.96
CA THR A 100 -30.74 -1.90 11.68
C THR A 100 -30.66 -2.20 13.18
N LEU A 101 -30.42 -3.46 13.56
CA LEU A 101 -30.28 -3.85 14.97
C LEU A 101 -29.10 -3.15 15.64
N LEU A 102 -27.96 -3.08 14.96
CA LEU A 102 -26.79 -2.34 15.44
C LEU A 102 -27.06 -0.85 15.57
N ALA A 103 -27.73 -0.24 14.59
CA ALA A 103 -28.08 1.18 14.62
C ALA A 103 -29.04 1.49 15.79
N VAL A 104 -30.08 0.67 15.99
CA VAL A 104 -31.01 0.82 17.11
C VAL A 104 -30.28 0.64 18.43
N ALA A 105 -29.44 -0.37 18.58
CA ALA A 105 -28.65 -0.58 19.80
C ALA A 105 -27.77 0.64 20.13
N LEU A 106 -27.10 1.21 19.13
CA LEU A 106 -26.27 2.40 19.30
C LEU A 106 -27.10 3.62 19.72
N ILE A 107 -28.23 3.84 19.05
CA ILE A 107 -29.15 4.94 19.40
C ILE A 107 -29.69 4.78 20.83
N LEU A 108 -30.09 3.57 21.23
CA LEU A 108 -30.57 3.30 22.58
C LEU A 108 -29.51 3.58 23.65
N ILE A 109 -28.25 3.26 23.38
CA ILE A 109 -27.13 3.59 24.28
C ILE A 109 -26.95 5.11 24.39
N LEU A 110 -26.97 5.84 23.28
CA LEU A 110 -26.75 7.28 23.26
C LEU A 110 -27.92 8.08 23.89
N VAL A 111 -29.17 7.60 23.73
CA VAL A 111 -30.35 8.28 24.22
C VAL A 111 -30.68 7.87 25.65
N ASN A 112 -30.07 6.82 26.18
CA ASN A 112 -30.33 6.35 27.53
C ASN A 112 -29.86 7.38 28.58
N PRO A 113 -30.77 7.97 29.41
CA PRO A 113 -30.39 8.98 30.40
C PRO A 113 -29.50 8.42 31.53
N LYS A 114 -29.35 7.09 31.62
CA LYS A 114 -28.44 6.45 32.57
C LYS A 114 -26.99 6.37 32.02
N THR A 115 -26.82 6.62 30.75
CA THR A 115 -25.48 6.74 30.15
C THR A 115 -25.03 8.18 30.39
N ASP A 116 -24.47 8.40 31.57
CA ASP A 116 -23.92 9.69 31.98
C ASP A 116 -22.68 9.98 31.12
N LEU A 117 -22.88 10.71 30.01
CA LEU A 117 -21.80 11.10 29.10
C LEU A 117 -20.78 12.00 29.81
N ASP A 118 -21.23 12.71 30.89
CA ASP A 118 -20.33 13.50 31.72
C ASP A 118 -19.39 12.62 32.55
N ALA A 119 -19.84 11.40 32.93
CA ALA A 119 -18.99 10.43 33.62
C ALA A 119 -17.83 9.93 32.75
N PHE A 120 -17.95 9.95 31.43
CA PHE A 120 -16.88 9.66 30.49
C PHE A 120 -15.93 10.84 30.24
N GLY A 121 -16.16 11.99 30.92
CA GLY A 121 -15.28 13.16 30.81
C GLY A 121 -15.34 13.87 29.46
N LEU A 122 -16.33 13.58 28.62
CA LEU A 122 -16.47 14.13 27.28
C LEU A 122 -16.73 15.63 27.22
N MET A 123 -17.14 16.23 28.35
CA MET A 123 -17.46 17.67 28.47
C MET A 123 -16.54 18.43 29.42
N LYS A 124 -15.40 17.84 29.78
CA LYS A 124 -14.44 18.52 30.65
C LYS A 124 -13.72 19.61 29.85
N ASP A 125 -13.77 20.83 30.36
CA ASP A 125 -13.01 21.95 29.79
C ASP A 125 -11.53 21.56 29.78
N ILE A 126 -10.95 21.51 28.58
CA ILE A 126 -9.54 21.15 28.37
C ILE A 126 -8.72 22.40 28.69
N PRO A 127 -7.77 22.32 29.63
CA PRO A 127 -6.89 23.46 29.97
C PRO A 127 -6.17 23.99 28.73
N ALA A 128 -5.96 25.27 28.64
CA ALA A 128 -5.26 25.92 27.52
C ALA A 128 -3.81 25.43 27.32
N ASP A 129 -3.21 24.83 28.35
CA ASP A 129 -1.85 24.27 28.36
C ASP A 129 -1.85 22.74 28.17
N TYR A 130 -2.98 22.16 27.76
CA TYR A 130 -3.10 20.72 27.54
C TYR A 130 -2.32 20.29 26.28
N ASN A 131 -1.41 19.34 26.46
CA ASN A 131 -0.69 18.73 25.34
C ASN A 131 -1.09 17.25 25.22
N ASN A 132 -1.90 16.94 24.22
CA ASN A 132 -2.43 15.61 23.95
C ASN A 132 -1.32 14.56 23.77
N ILE A 133 -0.26 14.90 23.05
CA ILE A 133 0.84 13.97 22.75
C ILE A 133 1.60 13.61 24.02
N ARG A 134 1.86 14.59 24.89
CA ARG A 134 2.58 14.38 26.15
C ARG A 134 1.77 13.55 27.16
N ASP A 135 0.49 13.86 27.31
CA ASP A 135 -0.40 13.12 28.22
C ASP A 135 -0.56 11.67 27.76
N LEU A 136 -0.84 11.47 26.47
CA LEU A 136 -0.95 10.13 25.88
C LEU A 136 0.34 9.35 26.03
N GLY A 137 1.49 9.95 25.72
CA GLY A 137 2.80 9.30 25.86
C GLY A 137 3.09 8.89 27.30
N SER A 138 2.80 9.77 28.29
CA SER A 138 3.01 9.41 29.70
C SER A 138 2.17 8.21 30.12
N ARG A 139 0.90 8.14 29.72
CA ARG A 139 0.00 7.04 30.05
C ARG A 139 0.36 5.73 29.36
N ILE A 140 0.81 5.77 28.10
CA ILE A 140 1.23 4.57 27.37
C ILE A 140 2.40 3.87 28.06
N TYR A 141 3.37 4.66 28.55
CA TYR A 141 4.57 4.11 29.17
C TYR A 141 4.44 3.83 30.68
N THR A 142 3.32 4.15 31.30
CA THR A 142 3.03 3.86 32.72
C THR A 142 1.85 2.91 32.87
N ASP A 143 0.64 3.40 32.64
CA ASP A 143 -0.60 2.67 32.93
C ASP A 143 -0.90 1.59 31.88
N TYR A 144 -0.50 1.83 30.62
CA TYR A 144 -0.80 0.98 29.46
C TYR A 144 0.44 0.30 28.86
N LEU A 145 1.45 0.04 29.70
CA LEU A 145 2.69 -0.60 29.23
C LEU A 145 2.44 -1.98 28.61
N LEU A 146 1.60 -2.81 29.22
CA LEU A 146 1.30 -4.15 28.71
C LEU A 146 0.61 -4.14 27.33
N PRO A 147 -0.45 -3.35 27.07
CA PRO A 147 -0.99 -3.20 25.72
C PRO A 147 0.04 -2.68 24.71
N PHE A 148 0.94 -1.80 25.13
CA PHE A 148 2.01 -1.28 24.29
C PHE A 148 3.00 -2.39 23.85
N GLU A 149 3.43 -3.23 24.79
CA GLU A 149 4.30 -4.38 24.47
C GLU A 149 3.61 -5.41 23.58
N LEU A 150 2.33 -5.69 23.82
CA LEU A 150 1.55 -6.58 22.96
C LEU A 150 1.42 -6.02 21.53
N ALA A 151 1.23 -4.72 21.38
CA ALA A 151 1.20 -4.07 20.06
C ALA A 151 2.55 -4.23 19.34
N ALA A 152 3.67 -4.10 20.05
CA ALA A 152 5.01 -4.31 19.48
C ALA A 152 5.20 -5.75 18.97
N VAL A 153 4.75 -6.75 19.75
CA VAL A 153 4.79 -8.16 19.34
C VAL A 153 3.91 -8.42 18.11
N LEU A 154 2.71 -7.80 18.05
CA LEU A 154 1.82 -7.92 16.90
C LEU A 154 2.43 -7.29 15.64
N LEU A 155 3.11 -6.15 15.75
CA LEU A 155 3.82 -5.53 14.64
C LEU A 155 4.96 -6.42 14.13
N LEU A 156 5.74 -7.01 15.06
CA LEU A 156 6.80 -7.96 14.72
C LEU A 156 6.21 -9.18 14.00
N LEU A 157 5.13 -9.75 14.54
CA LEU A 157 4.45 -10.89 13.92
C LEU A 157 3.96 -10.55 12.51
N GLY A 158 3.36 -9.38 12.31
CA GLY A 158 2.91 -8.92 11.00
C GLY A 158 4.07 -8.81 10.00
N MET A 159 5.21 -8.27 10.43
CA MET A 159 6.41 -8.16 9.60
C MET A 159 6.94 -9.55 9.21
N VAL A 160 7.08 -10.47 10.16
CA VAL A 160 7.56 -11.84 9.90
C VAL A 160 6.60 -12.59 8.98
N ALA A 161 5.28 -12.46 9.21
CA ALA A 161 4.27 -13.08 8.36
C ALA A 161 4.33 -12.56 6.92
N ALA A 162 4.48 -11.25 6.72
CA ALA A 162 4.61 -10.64 5.40
C ALA A 162 5.86 -11.17 4.66
N ILE A 163 7.00 -11.25 5.33
CA ILE A 163 8.23 -11.79 4.76
C ILE A 163 8.07 -13.28 4.43
N ALA A 164 7.46 -14.06 5.32
CA ALA A 164 7.25 -15.49 5.12
C ALA A 164 6.33 -15.79 3.92
N LEU A 165 5.29 -14.98 3.70
CA LEU A 165 4.37 -15.12 2.57
C LEU A 165 5.06 -14.80 1.23
N VAL A 166 5.93 -13.80 1.20
CA VAL A 166 6.66 -13.42 -0.03
C VAL A 166 7.84 -14.34 -0.29
N HIS A 167 8.39 -14.98 0.76
CA HIS A 167 9.56 -15.83 0.64
C HIS A 167 9.25 -17.13 -0.11
N ARG A 168 9.51 -17.12 -1.41
CA ARG A 168 9.39 -18.31 -2.27
C ARG A 168 10.75 -19.01 -2.38
N LYS A 169 10.84 -20.26 -1.93
CA LYS A 169 11.99 -21.12 -2.27
C LYS A 169 11.96 -21.38 -3.78
N THR A 170 12.77 -20.66 -4.51
CA THR A 170 13.01 -20.95 -5.93
C THR A 170 13.88 -22.19 -6.00
N VAL A 171 13.28 -23.33 -6.30
CA VAL A 171 14.04 -24.52 -6.71
C VAL A 171 14.57 -24.23 -8.11
N ASN A 172 15.76 -23.63 -8.16
CA ASN A 172 16.42 -23.42 -9.44
C ASN A 172 17.21 -24.68 -9.77
N PRO A 173 16.73 -25.53 -10.72
CA PRO A 173 17.42 -26.79 -11.06
C PRO A 173 18.81 -26.56 -11.66
N LYS A 174 19.13 -25.32 -12.02
CA LYS A 174 20.46 -24.94 -12.54
C LYS A 174 21.40 -24.35 -11.47
N ARG A 175 20.95 -24.21 -10.23
CA ARG A 175 21.81 -23.73 -9.15
C ARG A 175 22.67 -24.88 -8.67
N MET A 176 23.92 -24.89 -9.08
CA MET A 176 24.92 -25.82 -8.55
C MET A 176 25.28 -25.41 -7.12
N ASP A 177 25.37 -26.39 -6.24
CA ASP A 177 25.83 -26.18 -4.86
C ASP A 177 27.31 -25.76 -4.90
N PRO A 178 27.69 -24.68 -4.18
CA PRO A 178 29.10 -24.27 -4.10
C PRO A 178 30.02 -25.40 -3.63
N ALA A 179 29.54 -26.29 -2.77
CA ALA A 179 30.28 -27.46 -2.33
C ALA A 179 30.60 -28.47 -3.45
N ASP A 180 29.73 -28.57 -4.45
CA ASP A 180 29.94 -29.44 -5.61
C ASP A 180 30.81 -28.76 -6.66
N GLN A 181 30.78 -27.42 -6.77
CA GLN A 181 31.65 -26.67 -7.66
C GLN A 181 33.14 -26.78 -7.27
N VAL A 182 33.43 -26.79 -5.96
CA VAL A 182 34.81 -26.95 -5.46
C VAL A 182 35.38 -28.34 -5.77
N LYS A 183 34.53 -29.36 -5.89
CA LYS A 183 34.94 -30.75 -6.20
C LYS A 183 35.21 -30.99 -7.71
N VAL A 184 34.78 -30.06 -8.56
CA VAL A 184 34.93 -30.21 -10.01
C VAL A 184 36.36 -29.93 -10.43
N ARG A 185 37.05 -30.94 -10.96
CA ARG A 185 38.40 -30.83 -11.52
C ARG A 185 38.36 -30.68 -13.02
N ALA A 186 39.34 -29.99 -13.58
CA ALA A 186 39.47 -29.77 -15.03
C ALA A 186 39.73 -31.06 -15.82
N ASP A 187 40.31 -32.08 -15.17
CA ASP A 187 40.66 -33.40 -15.74
C ASP A 187 39.48 -34.35 -15.95
N GLN A 188 38.27 -33.99 -15.43
CA GLN A 188 37.05 -34.81 -15.54
C GLN A 188 36.30 -34.66 -16.86
N GLY A 189 36.94 -34.30 -17.95
CA GLY A 189 36.33 -34.27 -19.29
C GLY A 189 35.38 -33.12 -19.58
N ARG A 190 35.31 -32.10 -18.69
CA ARG A 190 34.47 -30.91 -18.88
C ARG A 190 35.00 -29.89 -19.87
N MET A 191 36.31 -29.89 -20.13
CA MET A 191 36.92 -29.04 -21.13
C MET A 191 37.42 -29.89 -22.29
N ARG A 192 36.88 -29.66 -23.45
CA ARG A 192 37.40 -30.18 -24.71
C ARG A 192 38.21 -29.06 -25.39
N LEU A 193 39.50 -29.22 -25.46
CA LEU A 193 40.36 -28.35 -26.27
C LEU A 193 40.03 -28.58 -27.74
N VAL A 194 39.37 -27.64 -28.36
CA VAL A 194 39.16 -27.62 -29.80
C VAL A 194 40.32 -26.82 -30.40
N LYS A 195 41.22 -27.51 -31.14
CA LYS A 195 42.22 -26.81 -31.93
C LYS A 195 41.51 -26.18 -33.13
N MET A 196 41.29 -24.90 -33.05
CA MET A 196 40.86 -24.09 -34.19
C MET A 196 42.10 -23.51 -34.86
N GLU A 197 42.14 -23.52 -36.19
CA GLU A 197 43.15 -22.78 -36.94
C GLU A 197 43.01 -21.29 -36.63
N ALA A 198 44.15 -20.63 -36.43
CA ALA A 198 44.16 -19.20 -36.16
C ALA A 198 43.52 -18.46 -37.34
N VAL A 199 42.41 -17.80 -37.11
CA VAL A 199 41.82 -16.88 -38.09
C VAL A 199 42.81 -15.73 -38.25
N LYS A 200 43.48 -15.70 -39.39
CA LYS A 200 44.34 -14.55 -39.76
C LYS A 200 43.44 -13.32 -39.83
N PRO A 201 43.79 -12.21 -39.15
CA PRO A 201 43.01 -10.99 -39.30
C PRO A 201 43.05 -10.55 -40.77
N GLN A 202 41.86 -10.44 -41.38
CA GLN A 202 41.71 -9.83 -42.70
C GLN A 202 41.93 -8.31 -42.59
N VAL A 203 43.20 -7.88 -42.62
CA VAL A 203 43.56 -6.45 -42.59
C VAL A 203 43.86 -5.93 -44.00
N GLU A 204 43.66 -6.75 -45.05
CA GLU A 204 44.19 -6.41 -46.39
C GLU A 204 43.12 -6.15 -47.47
N SER A 205 41.86 -5.89 -47.11
CA SER A 205 40.86 -5.58 -48.13
C SER A 205 40.22 -4.17 -48.01
N ALA A 206 40.74 -3.32 -47.13
CA ALA A 206 40.22 -1.95 -47.00
C ALA A 206 41.06 -0.88 -47.77
N GLU A 207 42.29 -1.21 -48.14
CA GLU A 207 43.14 -0.23 -48.84
C GLU A 207 43.09 -0.33 -50.39
N GLU A 208 42.58 -1.43 -50.98
CA GLU A 208 42.43 -1.52 -52.45
C GLU A 208 41.09 -0.97 -52.99
N SER A 209 40.10 -0.66 -52.15
CA SER A 209 38.85 -0.10 -52.63
C SER A 209 38.83 1.45 -52.71
N GLU A 210 39.78 2.13 -52.09
CA GLU A 210 39.85 3.60 -52.17
C GLU A 210 40.71 4.14 -53.33
N VAL A 211 41.51 3.28 -54.01
CA VAL A 211 42.36 3.72 -55.13
C VAL A 211 41.68 3.56 -56.47
N SER A 212 40.58 2.82 -56.61
CA SER A 212 39.94 2.61 -57.93
C SER A 212 38.78 3.56 -58.24
N ASP A 213 38.34 4.41 -57.29
CA ASP A 213 37.24 5.36 -57.56
C ASP A 213 37.70 6.80 -57.86
N GLY A 214 38.99 7.03 -58.00
CA GLY A 214 39.59 8.36 -58.24
C GLY A 214 39.99 8.67 -59.69
N LEU A 215 39.73 7.80 -60.68
CA LEU A 215 40.14 8.04 -62.07
C LEU A 215 39.00 7.70 -63.07
N LYS A 216 38.02 8.55 -63.15
CA LYS A 216 37.22 8.69 -64.38
C LYS A 216 37.56 10.01 -65.04
N PRO A 217 38.09 10.00 -66.27
CA PRO A 217 38.32 11.23 -67.01
C PRO A 217 36.97 11.76 -67.54
N GLU A 218 36.74 13.05 -67.32
CA GLU A 218 35.80 13.87 -68.07
C GLU A 218 36.24 13.91 -69.53
N GLY A 219 35.32 13.72 -70.44
CA GLY A 219 35.53 14.16 -71.82
C GLY A 219 34.61 13.54 -72.85
N GLU A 220 33.89 14.44 -73.49
CA GLU A 220 33.32 14.37 -74.83
C GLU A 220 32.02 13.54 -74.97
N GLY A 221 30.85 14.08 -75.35
CA GLY A 221 30.63 15.20 -76.30
C GLY A 221 29.89 14.65 -77.52
N LYS A 222 28.69 15.17 -77.74
CA LYS A 222 27.95 15.15 -79.02
C LYS A 222 27.34 13.84 -79.57
N ALA A 223 26.05 13.78 -79.61
CA ALA A 223 25.16 14.08 -80.76
C ALA A 223 23.72 13.80 -80.36
#